data_1d3ba402a3d73c6fb2f74eb2b160fc1c
#
_entry.id   1d3ba402a3d73c6fb2f74eb2b160fc1c
#
_cell.length_a   1.000
_cell.length_b   1.000
_cell.length_c   1.000
_cell.angle_alpha   90.00
_cell.angle_beta   90.00
_cell.angle_gamma   90.00
#
_symmetry.space_group_name_H-M   'P 1'
#
loop_
_entity.id
_entity.type
_entity.pdbx_description
1 polymer ?
#
loop_
_entity_poly.entity_id
_entity_poly.type
_entity_poly.pdbx_seq_one_letter_code
_entity_poly.pdbx_strand_id
1 'polypeptide(L)'
;MNRLAAAALTFAMLAPVGAVELDLQISRAGTRSVNPASAQNFAGTATVEMLHAPDGPDRASVGSVTFAPGARTAWHTHPLGQTLVVTAGIGRVQRWGGPVEEMRVGDVVRIPPHVKHWHGAASGSAMTHLAITEAQDNKTVDWLEPVADAKDGALQPAAAPSQPSRAQRLLGDVAPKLAQLTDDVLFGDVWARPGLSPRDRSLVTVSALIALNRPDQLRSHMALARTNGLSNDEIVETLTHLAFYTGWPNAITAAGVAREVFSTKP
;
A
#
# COMPACT_ATOMS: atom_id res chain seq x y z
N MET A 1 -37.56 -78.45 -20.09
CA MET A 1 -37.29 -77.47 -21.14
C MET A 1 -36.93 -76.14 -20.43
N ASN A 2 -35.69 -75.94 -20.04
CA ASN A 2 -35.26 -74.75 -19.38
C ASN A 2 -34.42 -73.90 -20.35
N ARG A 3 -34.89 -72.73 -20.69
CA ARG A 3 -34.15 -71.77 -21.47
C ARG A 3 -33.35 -70.84 -20.53
N LEU A 4 -32.00 -70.98 -20.55
CA LEU A 4 -31.08 -70.04 -19.94
C LEU A 4 -30.98 -68.80 -20.82
N ALA A 5 -31.35 -67.65 -20.27
CA ALA A 5 -31.10 -66.33 -20.87
C ALA A 5 -29.69 -65.88 -20.51
N ALA A 6 -28.82 -65.69 -21.48
CA ALA A 6 -27.51 -65.10 -21.29
C ALA A 6 -27.64 -63.56 -21.27
N ALA A 7 -27.28 -62.93 -20.14
CA ALA A 7 -27.16 -61.47 -20.05
C ALA A 7 -25.78 -61.05 -20.57
N ALA A 8 -25.74 -60.30 -21.67
CA ALA A 8 -24.51 -59.65 -22.15
C ALA A 8 -24.20 -58.40 -21.32
N LEU A 9 -23.11 -58.45 -20.58
CA LEU A 9 -22.52 -57.25 -19.93
C LEU A 9 -21.80 -56.41 -20.99
N THR A 10 -22.38 -55.30 -21.36
CA THR A 10 -21.70 -54.26 -22.15
C THR A 10 -20.73 -53.48 -21.26
N PHE A 11 -19.44 -53.70 -21.42
CA PHE A 11 -18.40 -52.87 -20.82
C PHE A 11 -18.33 -51.56 -21.60
N ALA A 12 -18.79 -50.46 -21.00
CA ALA A 12 -18.56 -49.14 -21.53
C ALA A 12 -17.08 -48.80 -21.28
N MET A 13 -16.27 -48.75 -22.34
CA MET A 13 -14.94 -48.20 -22.30
C MET A 13 -15.03 -46.71 -22.03
N LEU A 14 -14.60 -46.24 -20.84
CA LEU A 14 -14.30 -44.84 -20.63
C LEU A 14 -13.17 -44.44 -21.59
N ALA A 15 -13.44 -43.46 -22.44
CA ALA A 15 -12.40 -42.83 -23.24
C ALA A 15 -11.34 -42.24 -22.29
N PRO A 16 -10.04 -42.34 -22.61
CA PRO A 16 -9.00 -41.72 -21.81
C PRO A 16 -9.26 -40.22 -21.79
N VAL A 17 -9.31 -39.63 -20.59
CA VAL A 17 -9.25 -38.17 -20.40
C VAL A 17 -7.96 -37.75 -21.09
N GLY A 18 -8.07 -36.97 -22.17
CA GLY A 18 -6.93 -36.51 -22.93
C GLY A 18 -5.92 -35.86 -21.99
N ALA A 19 -4.69 -36.34 -22.02
CA ALA A 19 -3.59 -35.70 -21.33
C ALA A 19 -3.52 -34.24 -21.83
N VAL A 20 -3.62 -33.28 -20.94
CA VAL A 20 -3.35 -31.86 -21.26
C VAL A 20 -1.89 -31.83 -21.71
N GLU A 21 -1.64 -31.59 -23.00
CA GLU A 21 -0.32 -31.46 -23.53
C GLU A 21 0.32 -30.20 -22.91
N LEU A 22 1.27 -30.42 -21.99
CA LEU A 22 2.02 -29.35 -21.30
C LEU A 22 3.14 -28.88 -22.24
N ASP A 23 2.81 -28.03 -23.21
CA ASP A 23 3.80 -27.45 -24.13
C ASP A 23 4.01 -25.96 -23.85
N LEU A 24 5.16 -25.45 -24.33
CA LEU A 24 5.51 -24.04 -24.26
C LEU A 24 4.57 -23.19 -25.14
N GLN A 25 3.92 -22.23 -24.57
CA GLN A 25 3.08 -21.28 -25.29
C GLN A 25 3.85 -19.98 -25.56
N ILE A 26 4.06 -19.66 -26.82
CA ILE A 26 4.71 -18.41 -27.23
C ILE A 26 3.68 -17.47 -27.84
N SER A 27 3.29 -16.44 -27.11
CA SER A 27 2.49 -15.33 -27.61
C SER A 27 3.40 -14.29 -28.28
N ARG A 28 3.37 -14.22 -29.62
CA ARG A 28 4.28 -13.36 -30.39
C ARG A 28 3.91 -11.89 -30.28
N ALA A 29 4.93 -11.01 -30.31
CA ALA A 29 4.72 -9.56 -30.39
C ALA A 29 3.92 -9.22 -31.66
N GLY A 30 2.99 -8.26 -31.53
CA GLY A 30 2.12 -7.82 -32.64
C GLY A 30 0.95 -8.74 -32.98
N THR A 31 0.80 -9.90 -32.30
CA THR A 31 -0.36 -10.80 -32.50
C THR A 31 -1.48 -10.56 -31.48
N ARG A 32 -1.20 -9.86 -30.40
CA ARG A 32 -2.17 -9.54 -29.34
C ARG A 32 -2.93 -8.26 -29.67
N SER A 33 -4.18 -8.19 -29.23
CA SER A 33 -5.01 -6.99 -29.40
C SER A 33 -4.56 -5.88 -28.47
N VAL A 34 -4.38 -4.69 -29.01
CA VAL A 34 -4.20 -3.44 -28.25
C VAL A 34 -5.55 -2.75 -28.17
N ASN A 35 -6.09 -2.61 -26.97
CA ASN A 35 -7.42 -2.07 -26.76
C ASN A 35 -7.34 -0.67 -26.14
N PRO A 36 -8.24 0.26 -26.51
CA PRO A 36 -8.38 1.51 -25.78
C PRO A 36 -8.72 1.23 -24.31
N ALA A 37 -8.08 1.95 -23.41
CA ALA A 37 -8.43 1.89 -21.98
C ALA A 37 -9.82 2.52 -21.76
N SER A 38 -10.58 1.98 -20.79
CA SER A 38 -11.91 2.49 -20.48
C SER A 38 -11.85 3.92 -19.96
N ALA A 39 -12.60 4.84 -20.57
CA ALA A 39 -12.71 6.23 -20.11
C ALA A 39 -13.32 6.37 -18.71
N GLN A 40 -13.96 5.33 -18.17
CA GLN A 40 -14.42 5.28 -16.78
C GLN A 40 -13.26 5.22 -15.79
N ASN A 41 -12.18 4.56 -16.17
CA ASN A 41 -11.06 4.25 -15.29
C ASN A 41 -9.77 4.99 -15.66
N PHE A 42 -9.77 5.70 -16.78
CA PHE A 42 -8.60 6.44 -17.30
C PHE A 42 -9.02 7.83 -17.75
N ALA A 43 -8.25 8.82 -17.34
CA ALA A 43 -8.34 10.18 -17.89
C ALA A 43 -7.28 10.36 -18.99
N GLY A 44 -7.67 10.97 -20.12
CA GLY A 44 -6.83 11.08 -21.31
C GLY A 44 -6.80 9.78 -22.14
N THR A 45 -5.87 9.70 -23.07
CA THR A 45 -5.76 8.55 -23.99
C THR A 45 -4.77 7.54 -23.47
N ALA A 46 -5.22 6.32 -23.25
CA ALA A 46 -4.37 5.18 -22.90
C ALA A 46 -4.81 3.92 -23.66
N THR A 47 -3.89 3.00 -23.84
CA THR A 47 -4.14 1.68 -24.45
C THR A 47 -3.59 0.57 -23.57
N VAL A 48 -4.24 -0.58 -23.61
CA VAL A 48 -3.85 -1.78 -22.87
C VAL A 48 -3.69 -2.94 -23.81
N GLU A 49 -2.52 -3.57 -23.77
CA GLU A 49 -2.22 -4.86 -24.39
C GLU A 49 -2.07 -5.90 -23.28
N MET A 50 -2.98 -6.87 -23.19
CA MET A 50 -2.87 -7.96 -22.23
C MET A 50 -1.80 -8.95 -22.71
N LEU A 51 -0.71 -9.06 -21.96
CA LEU A 51 0.38 -9.97 -22.27
C LEU A 51 0.16 -11.36 -21.68
N HIS A 52 -0.43 -11.43 -20.51
CA HIS A 52 -0.81 -12.63 -19.80
C HIS A 52 -2.04 -12.39 -18.95
N ALA A 53 -3.01 -13.27 -19.02
CA ALA A 53 -4.22 -13.23 -18.18
C ALA A 53 -4.23 -14.47 -17.25
N PRO A 54 -4.79 -14.36 -16.04
CA PRO A 54 -4.93 -15.49 -15.15
C PRO A 54 -5.71 -16.64 -15.83
N ASP A 55 -5.21 -17.87 -15.69
CA ASP A 55 -5.86 -19.06 -16.22
C ASP A 55 -5.70 -20.25 -15.25
N GLY A 56 -6.82 -20.83 -14.83
CA GLY A 56 -6.87 -21.92 -13.86
C GLY A 56 -6.22 -21.58 -12.53
N PRO A 57 -5.19 -22.33 -12.09
CA PRO A 57 -4.49 -22.08 -10.84
C PRO A 57 -3.53 -20.87 -10.92
N ASP A 58 -3.18 -20.41 -12.12
CA ASP A 58 -2.35 -19.23 -12.34
C ASP A 58 -3.15 -17.97 -12.03
N ARG A 59 -2.63 -17.15 -11.13
CA ARG A 59 -3.27 -15.90 -10.71
C ARG A 59 -2.58 -14.68 -11.30
N ALA A 60 -1.44 -14.85 -11.96
CA ALA A 60 -0.68 -13.75 -12.52
C ALA A 60 -1.42 -13.06 -13.67
N SER A 61 -1.37 -11.75 -13.71
CA SER A 61 -1.84 -10.91 -14.80
C SER A 61 -0.75 -9.94 -15.19
N VAL A 62 -0.46 -9.84 -16.48
CA VAL A 62 0.55 -8.91 -17.01
C VAL A 62 -0.06 -8.13 -18.16
N GLY A 63 -0.19 -6.81 -17.98
CA GLY A 63 -0.61 -5.88 -19.01
C GLY A 63 0.50 -4.92 -19.40
N SER A 64 0.63 -4.61 -20.68
CA SER A 64 1.41 -3.47 -21.17
C SER A 64 0.45 -2.30 -21.33
N VAL A 65 0.68 -1.21 -20.60
CA VAL A 65 -0.19 -0.03 -20.63
C VAL A 65 0.60 1.16 -21.15
N THR A 66 0.09 1.76 -22.23
CA THR A 66 0.68 2.95 -22.84
C THR A 66 -0.23 4.14 -22.63
N PHE A 67 0.31 5.21 -22.07
CA PHE A 67 -0.36 6.47 -21.79
C PHE A 67 0.15 7.57 -22.72
N ALA A 68 -0.75 8.30 -23.33
CA ALA A 68 -0.42 9.57 -23.97
C ALA A 68 0.06 10.60 -22.92
N PRO A 69 0.76 11.68 -23.31
CA PRO A 69 1.19 12.71 -22.37
C PRO A 69 0.05 13.20 -21.47
N GLY A 70 0.26 13.17 -20.14
CA GLY A 70 -0.72 13.58 -19.13
C GLY A 70 -1.86 12.59 -18.84
N ALA A 71 -2.00 11.54 -19.64
CA ALA A 71 -3.01 10.50 -19.38
C ALA A 71 -2.66 9.70 -18.10
N ARG A 72 -3.68 9.31 -17.34
CA ARG A 72 -3.52 8.62 -16.05
C ARG A 72 -4.70 7.72 -15.72
N THR A 73 -4.51 6.81 -14.79
CA THR A 73 -5.59 6.01 -14.21
C THR A 73 -6.44 6.85 -13.25
N ALA A 74 -7.65 6.40 -12.96
CA ALA A 74 -8.36 6.76 -11.73
C ALA A 74 -7.61 6.25 -10.50
N TRP A 75 -8.00 6.70 -9.29
CA TRP A 75 -7.57 6.07 -8.06
C TRP A 75 -8.03 4.61 -8.05
N HIS A 76 -7.19 3.71 -7.57
CA HIS A 76 -7.51 2.29 -7.48
C HIS A 76 -6.67 1.57 -6.44
N THR A 77 -7.03 0.33 -6.14
CA THR A 77 -6.28 -0.59 -5.27
C THR A 77 -6.18 -1.97 -5.91
N HIS A 78 -5.25 -2.78 -5.43
CA HIS A 78 -5.10 -4.18 -5.83
C HIS A 78 -5.13 -5.07 -4.59
N PRO A 79 -5.88 -6.18 -4.59
CA PRO A 79 -6.01 -7.05 -3.41
C PRO A 79 -4.67 -7.67 -2.98
N LEU A 80 -3.82 -8.01 -3.92
CA LEU A 80 -2.50 -8.61 -3.66
C LEU A 80 -1.33 -7.67 -4.02
N GLY A 81 -1.62 -6.40 -4.31
CA GLY A 81 -0.64 -5.40 -4.73
C GLY A 81 -0.35 -5.41 -6.22
N GLN A 82 0.56 -4.53 -6.64
CA GLN A 82 0.94 -4.36 -8.03
C GLN A 82 2.44 -4.07 -8.14
N THR A 83 3.07 -4.55 -9.21
CA THR A 83 4.41 -4.15 -9.61
C THR A 83 4.33 -3.50 -10.98
N LEU A 84 4.87 -2.27 -11.10
CA LEU A 84 5.03 -1.58 -12.37
C LEU A 84 6.49 -1.62 -12.80
N VAL A 85 6.75 -1.89 -14.08
CA VAL A 85 8.08 -1.80 -14.67
C VAL A 85 7.99 -0.83 -15.84
N VAL A 86 8.65 0.33 -15.75
CA VAL A 86 8.61 1.33 -16.82
C VAL A 86 9.50 0.88 -17.98
N THR A 87 8.91 0.76 -19.17
CA THR A 87 9.59 0.29 -20.38
C THR A 87 9.85 1.39 -21.40
N ALA A 88 9.10 2.51 -21.34
CA ALA A 88 9.31 3.65 -22.21
C ALA A 88 8.80 4.94 -21.58
N GLY A 89 9.43 6.07 -21.91
CA GLY A 89 9.01 7.42 -21.54
C GLY A 89 9.20 7.79 -20.08
N ILE A 90 8.40 8.76 -19.62
CA ILE A 90 8.42 9.28 -18.25
C ILE A 90 7.00 9.21 -17.68
N GLY A 91 6.86 8.54 -16.55
CA GLY A 91 5.61 8.38 -15.84
C GLY A 91 5.57 9.08 -14.49
N ARG A 92 4.42 8.98 -13.84
CA ARG A 92 4.15 9.45 -12.50
C ARG A 92 3.31 8.44 -11.77
N VAL A 93 3.55 8.31 -10.48
CA VAL A 93 2.76 7.50 -9.55
C VAL A 93 2.52 8.28 -8.27
N GLN A 94 1.37 8.07 -7.65
CA GLN A 94 1.06 8.67 -6.36
C GLN A 94 0.25 7.70 -5.51
N ARG A 95 0.67 7.46 -4.28
CA ARG A 95 -0.20 6.88 -3.25
C ARG A 95 -1.11 7.96 -2.66
N TRP A 96 -2.30 7.59 -2.24
CA TRP A 96 -3.21 8.52 -1.56
C TRP A 96 -2.54 9.20 -0.36
N GLY A 97 -2.62 10.53 -0.33
CA GLY A 97 -1.99 11.34 0.71
C GLY A 97 -0.47 11.46 0.64
N GLY A 98 0.17 10.88 -0.38
CA GLY A 98 1.61 11.00 -0.63
C GLY A 98 1.95 12.01 -1.73
N PRO A 99 3.25 12.29 -1.94
CA PRO A 99 3.71 13.09 -3.07
C PRO A 99 3.52 12.34 -4.39
N VAL A 100 3.54 13.08 -5.49
CA VAL A 100 3.66 12.50 -6.83
C VAL A 100 5.14 12.20 -7.08
N GLU A 101 5.43 10.95 -7.38
CA GLU A 101 6.77 10.47 -7.71
C GLU A 101 6.92 10.30 -9.22
N GLU A 102 8.06 10.71 -9.77
CA GLU A 102 8.39 10.50 -11.17
C GLU A 102 8.95 9.09 -11.37
N MET A 103 8.57 8.42 -12.46
CA MET A 103 9.06 7.11 -12.87
C MET A 103 9.75 7.20 -14.23
N ARG A 104 10.91 6.58 -14.37
CA ARG A 104 11.71 6.56 -15.60
C ARG A 104 11.92 5.14 -16.10
N VAL A 105 12.34 5.02 -17.35
CA VAL A 105 12.66 3.72 -17.96
C VAL A 105 13.64 2.93 -17.11
N GLY A 106 13.26 1.69 -16.77
CA GLY A 106 14.01 0.77 -15.90
C GLY A 106 13.57 0.82 -14.44
N ASP A 107 12.80 1.83 -14.01
CA ASP A 107 12.28 1.88 -12.65
C ASP A 107 11.24 0.77 -12.42
N VAL A 108 11.32 0.21 -11.21
CA VAL A 108 10.36 -0.78 -10.69
C VAL A 108 9.64 -0.19 -9.50
N VAL A 109 8.33 0.00 -9.62
CA VAL A 109 7.49 0.50 -8.53
C VAL A 109 6.70 -0.66 -7.93
N ARG A 110 6.90 -0.93 -6.66
CA ARG A 110 6.15 -1.95 -5.92
C ARG A 110 5.08 -1.29 -5.07
N ILE A 111 3.83 -1.58 -5.36
CA ILE A 111 2.65 -1.07 -4.66
C ILE A 111 2.10 -2.21 -3.78
N PRO A 112 2.12 -2.05 -2.45
CA PRO A 112 1.61 -3.09 -1.54
C PRO A 112 0.10 -3.33 -1.69
N PRO A 113 -0.42 -4.47 -1.20
CA PRO A 113 -1.86 -4.76 -1.19
C PRO A 113 -2.67 -3.63 -0.57
N HIS A 114 -3.83 -3.33 -1.20
CA HIS A 114 -4.82 -2.34 -0.75
C HIS A 114 -4.34 -0.89 -0.68
N VAL A 115 -3.13 -0.57 -1.14
CA VAL A 115 -2.67 0.82 -1.22
C VAL A 115 -3.43 1.54 -2.32
N LYS A 116 -4.19 2.58 -1.95
CA LYS A 116 -4.88 3.46 -2.89
C LYS A 116 -3.87 4.33 -3.61
N HIS A 117 -3.83 4.24 -4.95
CA HIS A 117 -2.85 4.93 -5.78
C HIS A 117 -3.40 5.21 -7.18
N TRP A 118 -2.69 6.04 -7.94
CA TRP A 118 -2.84 6.20 -9.37
C TRP A 118 -1.46 6.26 -10.03
N HIS A 119 -1.40 5.96 -11.31
CA HIS A 119 -0.21 6.13 -12.14
C HIS A 119 -0.59 6.56 -13.57
N GLY A 120 0.38 7.12 -14.30
CA GLY A 120 0.17 7.61 -15.66
C GLY A 120 1.41 8.27 -16.24
N ALA A 121 1.26 8.91 -17.37
CA ALA A 121 2.33 9.62 -18.06
C ALA A 121 2.57 11.02 -17.46
N ALA A 122 3.82 11.49 -17.54
CA ALA A 122 4.13 12.90 -17.30
C ALA A 122 3.46 13.81 -18.35
N SER A 123 3.20 15.07 -18.00
CA SER A 123 2.47 15.99 -18.89
C SER A 123 3.17 16.23 -20.23
N GLY A 124 4.50 16.14 -20.29
CA GLY A 124 5.30 16.37 -21.51
C GLY A 124 5.82 15.10 -22.19
N SER A 125 5.48 13.89 -21.70
CA SER A 125 6.02 12.63 -22.24
C SER A 125 4.95 11.56 -22.21
N ALA A 126 4.85 10.75 -23.27
CA ALA A 126 4.14 9.48 -23.19
C ALA A 126 4.91 8.52 -22.25
N MET A 127 4.22 7.50 -21.75
CA MET A 127 4.83 6.48 -20.90
C MET A 127 4.23 5.11 -21.18
N THR A 128 5.08 4.09 -21.18
CA THR A 128 4.64 2.68 -21.19
C THR A 128 5.25 1.95 -20.02
N HIS A 129 4.44 1.14 -19.36
CA HIS A 129 4.92 0.22 -18.33
C HIS A 129 4.28 -1.16 -18.46
N LEU A 130 4.92 -2.16 -17.87
CA LEU A 130 4.30 -3.43 -17.55
C LEU A 130 3.59 -3.28 -16.20
N ALA A 131 2.33 -3.69 -16.13
CA ALA A 131 1.54 -3.79 -14.90
C ALA A 131 1.41 -5.28 -14.57
N ILE A 132 2.01 -5.70 -13.46
CA ILE A 132 2.01 -7.08 -12.98
C ILE A 132 1.16 -7.12 -11.71
N THR A 133 0.10 -7.93 -11.70
CA THR A 133 -0.82 -8.12 -10.57
C THR A 133 -1.14 -9.59 -10.41
N GLU A 134 -1.64 -9.95 -9.23
CA GLU A 134 -2.23 -11.26 -9.00
C GLU A 134 -3.73 -11.12 -8.72
N ALA A 135 -4.51 -12.09 -9.23
CA ALA A 135 -5.93 -12.16 -8.96
C ALA A 135 -6.20 -12.80 -7.59
N GLN A 136 -7.10 -12.21 -6.83
CA GLN A 136 -7.75 -12.80 -5.68
C GLN A 136 -9.26 -12.88 -5.98
N ASP A 137 -9.84 -14.07 -5.88
CA ASP A 137 -11.24 -14.31 -6.18
C ASP A 137 -11.66 -13.77 -7.58
N ASN A 138 -10.83 -14.01 -8.58
CA ASN A 138 -10.93 -13.52 -9.96
C ASN A 138 -10.89 -11.99 -10.11
N LYS A 139 -10.38 -11.27 -9.14
CA LYS A 139 -10.29 -9.83 -9.13
C LYS A 139 -8.85 -9.36 -8.99
N THR A 140 -8.41 -8.49 -9.89
CA THR A 140 -7.06 -7.92 -9.87
C THR A 140 -7.03 -6.47 -9.40
N VAL A 141 -8.15 -5.72 -9.50
CA VAL A 141 -8.22 -4.28 -9.26
C VAL A 141 -9.58 -3.85 -8.71
N ASP A 142 -9.57 -2.89 -7.80
CA ASP A 142 -10.71 -2.11 -7.34
C ASP A 142 -10.58 -0.67 -7.83
N TRP A 143 -11.43 -0.28 -8.78
CA TRP A 143 -11.48 1.07 -9.29
C TRP A 143 -12.26 1.99 -8.34
N LEU A 144 -11.74 3.19 -8.14
CA LEU A 144 -12.28 4.22 -7.27
C LEU A 144 -12.57 5.50 -8.09
N GLU A 145 -12.61 6.65 -7.41
CA GLU A 145 -12.91 7.93 -8.04
C GLU A 145 -11.81 8.39 -9.00
N PRO A 146 -12.17 9.20 -10.03
CA PRO A 146 -11.18 9.84 -10.90
C PRO A 146 -10.20 10.71 -10.09
N VAL A 147 -8.96 10.78 -10.56
CA VAL A 147 -7.99 11.77 -10.06
C VAL A 147 -8.44 13.14 -10.53
N ALA A 148 -8.72 14.06 -9.61
CA ALA A 148 -9.13 15.41 -9.95
C ALA A 148 -8.09 16.09 -10.86
N ASP A 149 -8.55 16.76 -11.91
CA ASP A 149 -7.67 17.56 -12.73
C ASP A 149 -7.06 18.65 -11.86
N ALA A 150 -5.74 18.67 -11.77
CA ALA A 150 -5.04 19.86 -11.38
C ALA A 150 -5.31 20.87 -12.50
N LYS A 151 -6.23 21.81 -12.29
CA LYS A 151 -6.39 22.94 -13.19
C LYS A 151 -5.03 23.62 -13.30
N ASP A 152 -4.51 23.66 -14.52
CA ASP A 152 -3.36 24.44 -14.93
C ASP A 152 -2.04 24.12 -14.21
N GLY A 153 -1.33 23.10 -14.67
CA GLY A 153 0.12 22.96 -14.45
C GLY A 153 0.59 22.87 -12.98
N ALA A 154 -0.30 23.02 -12.05
CA ALA A 154 -0.10 22.59 -10.69
C ALA A 154 -0.45 21.11 -10.65
N LEU A 155 0.59 20.24 -10.85
CA LEU A 155 0.80 19.23 -9.81
C LEU A 155 0.19 19.83 -8.57
N GLN A 156 -0.68 19.12 -7.83
CA GLN A 156 -0.79 19.56 -6.42
C GLN A 156 0.66 19.72 -6.00
N PRO A 157 1.12 20.95 -5.73
CA PRO A 157 2.50 21.16 -5.35
C PRO A 157 2.66 20.18 -4.22
N ALA A 158 3.71 19.36 -4.31
CA ALA A 158 4.12 18.55 -3.16
C ALA A 158 3.73 19.38 -1.99
N ALA A 159 2.68 18.99 -1.28
CA ALA A 159 1.76 19.86 -0.51
C ALA A 159 2.54 21.04 0.00
N ALA A 160 2.21 22.25 -0.41
CA ALA A 160 3.02 23.49 -0.30
C ALA A 160 3.90 23.35 0.93
N PRO A 161 5.21 23.37 0.86
CA PRO A 161 6.14 22.61 1.66
C PRO A 161 5.55 22.40 3.04
N SER A 162 4.91 21.28 3.22
CA SER A 162 4.17 20.99 4.45
C SER A 162 5.23 21.20 5.49
N GLN A 163 5.01 22.10 6.42
CA GLN A 163 6.01 22.44 7.42
C GLN A 163 6.74 21.15 7.75
N PRO A 164 8.08 21.12 7.63
CA PRO A 164 8.82 19.87 7.68
C PRO A 164 8.27 19.04 8.83
N SER A 165 8.03 17.78 8.64
CA SER A 165 7.46 16.91 9.66
C SER A 165 8.24 17.08 10.98
N ARG A 166 7.70 16.65 12.08
CA ARG A 166 8.47 16.68 13.33
C ARG A 166 9.78 15.90 13.20
N ALA A 167 9.78 14.77 12.51
CA ALA A 167 10.99 13.98 12.28
C ALA A 167 11.96 14.74 11.39
N GLN A 168 11.49 15.39 10.34
CA GLN A 168 12.33 16.21 9.46
C GLN A 168 12.94 17.41 10.19
N ARG A 169 12.18 18.08 11.07
CA ARG A 169 12.72 19.20 11.89
C ARG A 169 13.77 18.77 12.92
N LEU A 170 13.63 17.56 13.47
CA LEU A 170 14.52 17.05 14.51
C LEU A 170 15.75 16.32 13.98
N LEU A 171 15.65 15.70 12.81
CA LEU A 171 16.60 14.74 12.31
C LEU A 171 17.08 15.03 10.88
N GLY A 172 16.35 15.88 10.14
CA GLY A 172 16.53 15.99 8.70
C GLY A 172 17.92 16.51 8.26
N ASP A 173 18.54 17.35 9.06
CA ASP A 173 19.88 17.89 8.84
C ASP A 173 21.01 16.92 9.24
N VAL A 174 20.76 16.07 10.23
CA VAL A 174 21.77 15.15 10.79
C VAL A 174 21.58 13.72 10.29
N ALA A 175 20.33 13.27 10.18
CA ALA A 175 19.99 11.89 9.85
C ALA A 175 18.76 11.82 8.92
N PRO A 176 18.86 12.32 7.67
CA PRO A 176 17.72 12.44 6.77
C PRO A 176 17.03 11.10 6.48
N LYS A 177 17.80 10.01 6.41
CA LYS A 177 17.21 8.67 6.23
C LYS A 177 16.41 8.22 7.44
N LEU A 178 16.83 8.55 8.65
CA LEU A 178 16.07 8.25 9.87
C LEU A 178 14.79 9.09 9.94
N ALA A 179 14.84 10.36 9.55
CA ALA A 179 13.65 11.21 9.44
C ALA A 179 12.65 10.60 8.44
N GLN A 180 13.10 10.19 7.25
CA GLN A 180 12.29 9.54 6.25
C GLN A 180 11.65 8.25 6.79
N LEU A 181 12.41 7.36 7.41
CA LEU A 181 11.89 6.11 7.98
C LEU A 181 10.87 6.36 9.11
N THR A 182 11.08 7.42 9.89
CA THR A 182 10.12 7.82 10.93
C THR A 182 8.80 8.26 10.33
N ASP A 183 8.83 9.05 9.26
CA ASP A 183 7.62 9.53 8.60
C ASP A 183 6.94 8.40 7.80
N ASP A 184 7.68 7.72 6.94
CA ASP A 184 7.09 6.80 5.96
C ASP A 184 6.75 5.43 6.58
N VAL A 185 7.61 4.91 7.45
CA VAL A 185 7.44 3.56 8.00
C VAL A 185 6.79 3.62 9.38
N LEU A 186 7.36 4.36 10.34
CA LEU A 186 6.83 4.36 11.70
C LEU A 186 5.41 4.96 11.73
N PHE A 187 5.23 6.19 11.27
CA PHE A 187 3.92 6.85 11.32
C PHE A 187 3.06 6.55 10.09
N GLY A 188 3.65 6.40 8.90
CA GLY A 188 2.93 6.14 7.65
C GLY A 188 2.41 4.70 7.51
N ASP A 189 3.08 3.72 8.12
CA ASP A 189 2.64 2.31 8.11
C ASP A 189 2.32 1.80 9.52
N VAL A 190 3.33 1.67 10.42
CA VAL A 190 3.16 0.94 11.70
C VAL A 190 2.08 1.55 12.58
N TRP A 191 2.03 2.89 12.69
CA TRP A 191 0.98 3.58 13.47
C TRP A 191 -0.37 3.61 12.76
N ALA A 192 -0.41 3.49 11.45
CA ALA A 192 -1.64 3.49 10.64
C ALA A 192 -2.33 2.12 10.57
N ARG A 193 -1.68 1.04 11.03
CA ARG A 193 -2.21 -0.33 10.95
C ARG A 193 -3.47 -0.50 11.82
N PRO A 194 -4.51 -1.23 11.33
CA PRO A 194 -5.79 -1.35 12.03
C PRO A 194 -5.77 -2.28 13.25
N GLY A 195 -4.70 -3.06 13.47
CA GLY A 195 -4.63 -4.08 14.52
C GLY A 195 -4.65 -3.54 15.96
N LEU A 196 -4.32 -2.26 16.18
CA LEU A 196 -4.49 -1.55 17.45
C LEU A 196 -5.03 -0.14 17.18
N SER A 197 -5.88 0.35 18.07
CA SER A 197 -6.33 1.73 18.01
C SER A 197 -5.17 2.72 18.23
N PRO A 198 -5.24 3.97 17.73
CA PRO A 198 -4.25 5.00 18.03
C PRO A 198 -4.06 5.21 19.55
N ARG A 199 -5.14 5.09 20.31
CA ARG A 199 -5.13 5.16 21.77
C ARG A 199 -4.29 4.05 22.40
N ASP A 200 -4.53 2.80 21.99
CA ASP A 200 -3.83 1.64 22.56
C ASP A 200 -2.36 1.61 22.12
N ARG A 201 -2.04 2.03 20.89
CA ARG A 201 -0.66 2.23 20.46
C ARG A 201 0.06 3.25 21.32
N SER A 202 -0.61 4.35 21.67
CA SER A 202 -0.06 5.38 22.55
C SER A 202 0.20 4.84 23.94
N LEU A 203 -0.73 4.06 24.51
CA LEU A 203 -0.56 3.43 25.82
C LEU A 203 0.66 2.50 25.83
N VAL A 204 0.80 1.61 24.83
CA VAL A 204 1.95 0.71 24.67
C VAL A 204 3.26 1.48 24.54
N THR A 205 3.27 2.55 23.72
CA THR A 205 4.47 3.36 23.50
C THR A 205 4.88 4.13 24.75
N VAL A 206 3.93 4.76 25.44
CA VAL A 206 4.17 5.47 26.71
C VAL A 206 4.71 4.48 27.74
N SER A 207 4.12 3.29 27.88
CA SER A 207 4.57 2.25 28.79
C SER A 207 6.02 1.82 28.50
N ALA A 208 6.37 1.60 27.24
CA ALA A 208 7.72 1.24 26.84
C ALA A 208 8.74 2.37 27.17
N LEU A 209 8.38 3.64 26.92
CA LEU A 209 9.25 4.79 27.17
C LEU A 209 9.46 5.02 28.69
N ILE A 210 8.46 4.75 29.52
CA ILE A 210 8.59 4.74 30.99
C ILE A 210 9.57 3.64 31.41
N ALA A 211 9.35 2.41 30.93
CA ALA A 211 10.19 1.28 31.27
C ALA A 211 11.66 1.47 30.88
N LEU A 212 11.89 2.07 29.73
CA LEU A 212 13.23 2.37 29.19
C LEU A 212 13.86 3.66 29.76
N ASN A 213 13.14 4.39 30.61
CA ASN A 213 13.54 5.70 31.16
C ASN A 213 13.99 6.69 30.06
N ARG A 214 13.07 7.00 29.12
CA ARG A 214 13.31 7.91 28.00
C ARG A 214 12.47 9.20 28.14
N PRO A 215 12.79 10.11 29.08
CA PRO A 215 11.95 11.25 29.42
C PRO A 215 11.72 12.22 28.26
N ASP A 216 12.71 12.45 27.39
CA ASP A 216 12.59 13.36 26.27
C ASP A 216 11.59 12.88 25.21
N GLN A 217 11.65 11.58 24.87
CA GLN A 217 10.69 10.97 23.96
C GLN A 217 9.33 10.82 24.64
N LEU A 218 9.32 10.48 25.93
CA LEU A 218 8.10 10.31 26.72
C LEU A 218 7.25 11.58 26.72
N ARG A 219 7.84 12.77 26.84
CA ARG A 219 7.14 14.07 26.80
C ARG A 219 6.25 14.18 25.57
N SER A 220 6.81 13.90 24.43
CA SER A 220 6.08 14.01 23.17
C SER A 220 5.03 12.92 22.96
N HIS A 221 5.34 11.70 23.41
CA HIS A 221 4.40 10.59 23.29
C HIS A 221 3.26 10.65 24.31
N MET A 222 3.47 11.25 25.48
CA MET A 222 2.36 11.57 26.40
C MET A 222 1.42 12.62 25.81
N ALA A 223 1.95 13.67 25.19
CA ALA A 223 1.12 14.66 24.49
C ALA A 223 0.30 14.01 23.36
N LEU A 224 0.95 13.16 22.54
CA LEU A 224 0.25 12.41 21.50
C LEU A 224 -0.80 11.45 22.08
N ALA A 225 -0.50 10.80 23.20
CA ALA A 225 -1.42 9.90 23.88
C ALA A 225 -2.73 10.61 24.30
N ARG A 226 -2.62 11.81 24.81
CA ARG A 226 -3.78 12.67 25.12
C ARG A 226 -4.59 13.02 23.86
N THR A 227 -3.94 13.40 22.79
CA THR A 227 -4.58 13.65 21.48
C THR A 227 -5.29 12.39 20.96
N ASN A 228 -4.73 11.22 21.20
CA ASN A 228 -5.28 9.94 20.78
C ASN A 228 -6.34 9.38 21.76
N GLY A 229 -6.72 10.15 22.80
CA GLY A 229 -7.85 9.82 23.67
C GLY A 229 -7.49 9.15 25.00
N LEU A 230 -6.21 9.13 25.42
CA LEU A 230 -5.86 8.77 26.79
C LEU A 230 -6.12 9.96 27.72
N SER A 231 -6.83 9.72 28.82
CA SER A 231 -7.01 10.72 29.88
C SER A 231 -5.76 10.88 30.74
N ASN A 232 -5.66 12.00 31.45
CA ASN A 232 -4.59 12.21 32.42
C ASN A 232 -4.60 11.14 33.51
N ASP A 233 -5.79 10.73 33.97
CA ASP A 233 -5.95 9.73 35.02
C ASP A 233 -5.46 8.34 34.54
N GLU A 234 -5.74 7.96 33.30
CA GLU A 234 -5.23 6.70 32.74
C GLU A 234 -3.70 6.72 32.60
N ILE A 235 -3.10 7.85 32.26
CA ILE A 235 -1.65 8.02 32.23
C ILE A 235 -1.09 7.88 33.64
N VAL A 236 -1.69 8.51 34.65
CA VAL A 236 -1.29 8.40 36.07
C VAL A 236 -1.41 6.97 36.57
N GLU A 237 -2.49 6.28 36.24
CA GLU A 237 -2.66 4.87 36.61
C GLU A 237 -1.59 3.98 35.95
N THR A 238 -1.26 4.26 34.68
CA THR A 238 -0.17 3.60 33.96
C THR A 238 1.19 3.79 34.65
N LEU A 239 1.52 5.00 35.10
CA LEU A 239 2.73 5.29 35.85
C LEU A 239 2.78 4.50 37.17
N THR A 240 1.66 4.53 37.91
CA THR A 240 1.51 3.86 39.20
C THR A 240 1.70 2.36 39.04
N HIS A 241 1.04 1.75 38.07
CA HIS A 241 1.18 0.33 37.76
C HIS A 241 2.62 -0.03 37.40
N LEU A 242 3.24 0.71 36.51
CA LEU A 242 4.60 0.44 36.03
C LEU A 242 5.68 0.64 37.09
N ALA A 243 5.44 1.38 38.15
CA ALA A 243 6.38 1.51 39.26
C ALA A 243 6.78 0.15 39.86
N PHE A 244 5.86 -0.82 39.86
CA PHE A 244 6.09 -2.18 40.36
C PHE A 244 6.79 -3.09 39.37
N TYR A 245 6.76 -2.78 38.08
CA TYR A 245 7.36 -3.61 37.02
C TYR A 245 8.69 -3.07 36.49
N THR A 246 8.89 -1.74 36.55
CA THR A 246 10.05 -1.08 35.95
C THR A 246 10.90 -0.32 36.96
N GLY A 247 10.47 -0.29 38.21
CA GLY A 247 11.16 0.37 39.32
C GLY A 247 10.69 1.80 39.58
N TRP A 248 10.73 2.16 40.84
CA TRP A 248 10.26 3.45 41.36
C TRP A 248 10.92 4.68 40.71
N PRO A 249 12.24 4.68 40.44
CA PRO A 249 12.90 5.83 39.80
C PRO A 249 12.33 6.17 38.42
N ASN A 250 11.98 5.16 37.63
CA ASN A 250 11.41 5.37 36.29
C ASN A 250 10.01 6.01 36.39
N ALA A 251 9.19 5.55 37.31
CA ALA A 251 7.86 6.13 37.55
C ALA A 251 7.94 7.57 38.06
N ILE A 252 8.87 7.91 38.96
CA ILE A 252 9.08 9.28 39.44
C ILE A 252 9.52 10.20 38.30
N THR A 253 10.45 9.79 37.46
CA THR A 253 10.88 10.53 36.27
C THR A 253 9.68 10.79 35.35
N ALA A 254 8.89 9.75 35.08
CA ALA A 254 7.71 9.84 34.22
C ALA A 254 6.62 10.75 34.82
N ALA A 255 6.44 10.76 36.15
CA ALA A 255 5.51 11.67 36.83
C ALA A 255 5.95 13.13 36.69
N GLY A 256 7.26 13.41 36.69
CA GLY A 256 7.79 14.74 36.35
C GLY A 256 7.40 15.19 34.97
N VAL A 257 7.58 14.32 33.96
CA VAL A 257 7.18 14.56 32.56
C VAL A 257 5.66 14.76 32.45
N ALA A 258 4.86 13.94 33.13
CA ALA A 258 3.40 14.06 33.13
C ALA A 258 2.94 15.42 33.65
N ARG A 259 3.54 15.93 34.73
CA ARG A 259 3.25 17.25 35.28
C ARG A 259 3.47 18.37 34.25
N GLU A 260 4.57 18.31 33.49
CA GLU A 260 4.85 19.28 32.43
C GLU A 260 3.80 19.19 31.30
N VAL A 261 3.51 17.97 30.84
CA VAL A 261 2.57 17.76 29.73
C VAL A 261 1.13 18.11 30.11
N PHE A 262 0.70 17.85 31.35
CA PHE A 262 -0.66 18.13 31.80
C PHE A 262 -0.89 19.65 32.00
N SER A 263 0.14 20.44 32.25
CA SER A 263 0.03 21.91 32.34
C SER A 263 -0.24 22.57 30.98
N THR A 264 0.00 21.86 29.87
CA THR A 264 -0.28 22.35 28.51
C THR A 264 -1.66 21.88 28.04
N LYS A 265 -2.42 22.77 27.36
CA LYS A 265 -3.66 22.32 26.67
C LYS A 265 -3.29 21.29 25.60
N PRO A 266 -4.12 20.25 25.41
CA PRO A 266 -3.92 19.28 24.34
C PRO A 266 -4.00 19.92 22.96
#